data_e767a8af50df138b776656759f75f4fa
#
_entry.id   e767a8af50df138b776656759f75f4fa
#
_cell.length_a   1.000
_cell.length_b   1.000
_cell.length_c   1.000
_cell.angle_alpha   90.00
_cell.angle_beta   90.00
_cell.angle_gamma   90.00
#
_symmetry.space_group_name_H-M   'P 1'
#
loop_
_entity.id
_entity.type
_entity.pdbx_description
1 polymer ?
#
loop_
_entity_poly.entity_id
_entity_poly.type
_entity_poly.pdbx_seq_one_letter_code
_entity_poly.pdbx_strand_id
1 'polypeptide(L)'
;MSDDIIDGLIQRYKMHIRHLEPAFSKNLQAHVNELASASSIRGMTFMFVTNVSTQKYIHFTENTESCVGINIPALLEGGVPYVMSRVHPDDIHVWSEMLAKVFEYVYTEPPADRLKLSFQFNYRFQHGNGQYINLVDNEVALELDDEGKPFMFMGQVTVVGGDEPIPLRVSVSRMNDLGIYDLVFTSLVDSSNQLTSLGKREIEVLKLMAEGHNSKDIARHMFISPQTVDRHRKNILKKLEVKNAVSAALRAKELRII
;
A
#
# COMPACT_ATOMS: atom_id res chain seq x y z
N MET A 1 6.59 17.02 18.27
CA MET A 1 5.32 16.28 18.07
C MET A 1 5.33 15.41 16.81
N SER A 2 5.95 15.82 15.71
CA SER A 2 6.15 14.98 14.52
C SER A 2 7.18 13.86 14.72
N ASP A 3 8.25 14.13 15.45
CA ASP A 3 9.36 13.19 15.66
C ASP A 3 8.93 11.93 16.44
N ASP A 4 8.11 12.10 17.48
CA ASP A 4 7.58 10.98 18.27
C ASP A 4 6.70 10.04 17.45
N ILE A 5 5.99 10.56 16.46
CA ILE A 5 5.11 9.77 15.59
C ILE A 5 5.94 9.00 14.59
N ILE A 6 6.93 9.66 14.00
CA ILE A 6 7.87 9.06 13.05
C ILE A 6 8.67 7.97 13.74
N ASP A 7 9.16 8.24 14.95
CA ASP A 7 9.84 7.25 15.76
C ASP A 7 8.92 6.08 16.14
N GLY A 8 7.67 6.35 16.49
CA GLY A 8 6.65 5.32 16.74
C GLY A 8 6.37 4.46 15.49
N LEU A 9 6.35 5.07 14.32
CA LEU A 9 6.15 4.39 13.03
C LEU A 9 7.37 3.52 12.69
N ILE A 10 8.57 4.07 12.86
CA ILE A 10 9.84 3.36 12.69
C ILE A 10 9.94 2.19 13.66
N GLN A 11 9.52 2.37 14.92
CA GLN A 11 9.51 1.28 15.91
C GLN A 11 8.50 0.19 15.55
N ARG A 12 7.32 0.54 15.02
CA ARG A 12 6.34 -0.44 14.51
C ARG A 12 6.92 -1.21 13.32
N TYR A 13 7.58 -0.54 12.37
CA TYR A 13 8.31 -1.19 11.28
C TYR A 13 9.37 -2.14 11.83
N LYS A 14 10.20 -1.70 12.79
CA LYS A 14 11.24 -2.53 13.42
C LYS A 14 10.71 -3.70 14.22
N MET A 15 9.54 -3.59 14.88
CA MET A 15 8.92 -4.73 15.57
C MET A 15 8.49 -5.83 14.60
N HIS A 16 8.14 -5.47 13.36
CA HIS A 16 7.75 -6.44 12.34
C HIS A 16 8.95 -6.97 11.54
N ILE A 17 10.09 -6.26 11.56
CA ILE A 17 11.29 -6.60 10.81
C ILE A 17 12.45 -6.63 11.79
N ARG A 18 12.86 -7.84 12.23
CA ARG A 18 14.07 -7.97 13.06
C ARG A 18 15.31 -7.64 12.23
N HIS A 19 16.29 -6.97 12.88
CA HIS A 19 17.57 -6.66 12.27
C HIS A 19 18.28 -7.93 11.81
N LEU A 20 18.19 -8.20 10.53
CA LEU A 20 19.13 -9.04 9.81
C LEU A 20 19.92 -8.06 8.95
N GLU A 21 21.27 -8.07 9.06
CA GLU A 21 22.08 -7.53 7.99
C GLU A 21 21.90 -8.49 6.80
N PRO A 22 21.14 -8.12 5.77
CA PRO A 22 20.97 -9.01 4.63
C PRO A 22 22.31 -9.09 3.94
N ALA A 23 22.76 -10.30 3.68
CA ALA A 23 23.77 -10.52 2.67
C ALA A 23 23.20 -10.00 1.35
N PHE A 24 23.56 -8.79 1.01
CA PHE A 24 23.14 -8.11 -0.22
C PHE A 24 23.54 -9.01 -1.40
N SER A 25 22.58 -9.61 -2.06
CA SER A 25 22.88 -10.44 -3.22
C SER A 25 23.50 -9.52 -4.28
N LYS A 26 24.74 -9.82 -4.70
CA LYS A 26 25.43 -9.10 -5.79
C LYS A 26 24.57 -9.05 -7.06
N ASN A 27 23.67 -10.03 -7.22
CA ASN A 27 22.73 -10.11 -8.33
C ASN A 27 21.62 -9.05 -8.23
N LEU A 28 21.16 -8.70 -7.02
CA LEU A 28 20.10 -7.68 -6.86
C LEU A 28 20.60 -6.30 -7.27
N GLN A 29 21.82 -5.90 -6.84
CA GLN A 29 22.38 -4.60 -7.23
C GLN A 29 22.55 -4.48 -8.76
N ALA A 30 23.00 -5.54 -9.40
CA ALA A 30 23.09 -5.58 -10.86
C ALA A 30 21.72 -5.45 -11.53
N HIS A 31 20.72 -6.15 -10.99
CA HIS A 31 19.34 -6.12 -11.50
C HIS A 31 18.66 -4.76 -11.28
N VAL A 32 18.87 -4.15 -10.11
CA VAL A 32 18.42 -2.78 -9.82
C VAL A 32 19.04 -1.78 -10.78
N ASN A 33 20.34 -1.88 -11.03
CA ASN A 33 21.04 -0.99 -11.98
C ASN A 33 20.56 -1.21 -13.42
N GLU A 34 20.25 -2.44 -13.81
CA GLU A 34 19.71 -2.77 -15.13
C GLU A 34 18.28 -2.20 -15.30
N LEU A 35 17.40 -2.39 -14.31
CA LEU A 35 16.06 -1.83 -14.30
C LEU A 35 16.09 -0.29 -14.31
N ALA A 36 16.97 0.31 -13.50
CA ALA A 36 17.15 1.76 -13.47
C ALA A 36 17.67 2.33 -14.79
N SER A 37 18.59 1.64 -15.46
CA SER A 37 19.13 2.06 -16.75
C SER A 37 18.13 1.85 -17.91
N ALA A 38 17.26 0.85 -17.83
CA ALA A 38 16.23 0.58 -18.82
C ALA A 38 15.03 1.53 -18.72
N SER A 39 14.79 2.13 -17.55
CA SER A 39 13.65 3.01 -17.31
C SER A 39 14.01 4.49 -17.53
N SER A 40 14.02 4.94 -18.79
CA SER A 40 13.89 6.38 -19.07
C SER A 40 12.44 6.82 -18.81
N ILE A 41 12.02 6.76 -17.55
CA ILE A 41 10.71 7.21 -17.12
C ILE A 41 10.70 8.73 -17.25
N ARG A 42 9.86 9.25 -18.14
CA ARG A 42 9.66 10.68 -18.35
C ARG A 42 8.36 11.12 -17.69
N GLY A 43 8.33 12.35 -17.20
CA GLY A 43 7.15 12.96 -16.58
C GLY A 43 7.21 12.93 -15.06
N MET A 44 6.05 12.94 -14.43
CA MET A 44 5.87 13.07 -12.97
C MET A 44 5.88 11.71 -12.23
N THR A 45 6.61 10.73 -12.78
CA THR A 45 6.75 9.40 -12.16
C THR A 45 8.23 9.09 -11.98
N PHE A 46 8.60 8.59 -10.80
CA PHE A 46 9.96 8.16 -10.48
C PHE A 46 9.93 6.81 -9.77
N MET A 47 11.10 6.17 -9.67
CA MET A 47 11.23 4.88 -8.97
C MET A 47 12.28 4.96 -7.88
N PHE A 48 12.11 4.10 -6.87
CA PHE A 48 13.10 3.91 -5.82
C PHE A 48 13.26 2.43 -5.47
N VAL A 49 14.36 2.11 -4.82
CA VAL A 49 14.57 0.84 -4.11
C VAL A 49 14.90 1.16 -2.67
N THR A 50 14.21 0.49 -1.74
CA THR A 50 14.41 0.68 -0.31
C THR A 50 14.64 -0.63 0.42
N ASN A 51 15.51 -0.59 1.42
CA ASN A 51 15.67 -1.63 2.42
C ASN A 51 15.05 -1.13 3.72
N VAL A 52 13.88 -1.65 4.08
CA VAL A 52 13.14 -1.20 5.26
C VAL A 52 13.74 -1.72 6.57
N SER A 53 14.55 -2.80 6.54
CA SER A 53 15.25 -3.28 7.74
C SER A 53 16.37 -2.35 8.17
N THR A 54 17.08 -1.75 7.22
CA THR A 54 18.12 -0.75 7.47
C THR A 54 17.61 0.68 7.45
N GLN A 55 16.34 0.90 7.09
CA GLN A 55 15.71 2.23 6.94
C GLN A 55 16.42 3.10 5.89
N LYS A 56 16.99 2.50 4.84
CA LYS A 56 17.74 3.18 3.80
C LYS A 56 17.13 2.99 2.42
N TYR A 57 17.13 4.07 1.64
CA TYR A 57 16.97 3.97 0.20
C TYR A 57 18.30 3.61 -0.42
N ILE A 58 18.24 2.73 -1.43
CA ILE A 58 19.42 2.23 -2.15
C ILE A 58 19.57 2.95 -3.47
N HIS A 59 18.44 3.32 -4.09
CA HIS A 59 18.39 3.91 -5.41
C HIS A 59 17.16 4.81 -5.58
N PHE A 60 17.33 5.87 -6.36
CA PHE A 60 16.27 6.68 -6.94
C PHE A 60 16.59 6.92 -8.42
N THR A 61 15.58 6.97 -9.28
CA THR A 61 15.77 7.38 -10.68
C THR A 61 16.10 8.86 -10.78
N GLU A 62 16.86 9.27 -11.82
CA GLU A 62 17.41 10.63 -11.96
C GLU A 62 16.34 11.73 -11.98
N ASN A 63 15.15 11.43 -12.47
CA ASN A 63 14.05 12.39 -12.53
C ASN A 63 13.33 12.63 -11.18
N THR A 64 13.73 11.95 -10.10
CA THR A 64 13.17 12.14 -8.76
C THR A 64 13.25 13.60 -8.31
N GLU A 65 14.41 14.26 -8.52
CA GLU A 65 14.59 15.65 -8.15
C GLU A 65 13.58 16.58 -8.81
N SER A 66 13.27 16.36 -10.08
CA SER A 66 12.26 17.16 -10.79
C SER A 66 10.83 16.87 -10.33
N CYS A 67 10.58 15.67 -9.79
CA CYS A 67 9.27 15.27 -9.30
C CYS A 67 8.96 15.82 -7.89
N VAL A 68 9.93 15.81 -6.98
CA VAL A 68 9.71 16.15 -5.57
C VAL A 68 10.48 17.37 -5.09
N GLY A 69 11.33 17.96 -5.94
CA GLY A 69 12.11 19.17 -5.62
C GLY A 69 13.18 18.96 -4.55
N ILE A 70 13.61 17.72 -4.31
CA ILE A 70 14.61 17.34 -3.31
C ILE A 70 15.70 16.57 -4.01
N ASN A 71 16.99 16.95 -3.77
CA ASN A 71 18.09 16.25 -4.40
C ASN A 71 18.24 14.81 -3.91
N ILE A 72 18.64 13.92 -4.80
CA ILE A 72 18.76 12.48 -4.53
C ILE A 72 19.74 12.20 -3.37
N PRO A 73 20.93 12.86 -3.27
CA PRO A 73 21.82 12.66 -2.13
C PRO A 73 21.15 12.87 -0.78
N ALA A 74 20.32 13.91 -0.61
CA ALA A 74 19.60 14.15 0.65
C ALA A 74 18.58 13.05 0.97
N LEU A 75 17.89 12.51 -0.06
CA LEU A 75 16.96 11.38 0.10
C LEU A 75 17.69 10.10 0.52
N LEU A 76 18.84 9.82 -0.09
CA LEU A 76 19.67 8.64 0.22
C LEU A 76 20.27 8.73 1.63
N GLU A 77 20.82 9.89 2.00
CA GLU A 77 21.44 10.13 3.32
C GLU A 77 20.39 10.06 4.42
N GLY A 78 19.27 10.78 4.25
CA GLY A 78 18.21 10.87 5.23
C GLY A 78 17.41 9.59 5.41
N GLY A 79 17.33 8.76 4.36
CA GLY A 79 16.64 7.46 4.38
C GLY A 79 15.14 7.57 4.62
N VAL A 80 14.54 6.47 5.08
CA VAL A 80 13.10 6.38 5.36
C VAL A 80 12.63 7.43 6.38
N PRO A 81 13.35 7.70 7.49
CA PRO A 81 12.92 8.74 8.44
C PRO A 81 12.76 10.11 7.81
N TYR A 82 13.69 10.51 6.94
CA TYR A 82 13.62 11.80 6.25
C TYR A 82 12.43 11.87 5.30
N VAL A 83 12.19 10.82 4.50
CA VAL A 83 11.03 10.77 3.60
C VAL A 83 9.72 10.81 4.39
N MET A 84 9.63 10.06 5.50
CA MET A 84 8.46 10.08 6.38
C MET A 84 8.22 11.43 7.03
N SER A 85 9.27 12.19 7.37
CA SER A 85 9.14 13.54 7.93
C SER A 85 8.52 14.55 6.96
N ARG A 86 8.49 14.22 5.66
CA ARG A 86 7.90 15.05 4.59
C ARG A 86 6.44 14.69 4.31
N VAL A 87 5.92 13.61 4.85
CA VAL A 87 4.49 13.28 4.76
C VAL A 87 3.68 14.29 5.56
N HIS A 88 2.50 14.68 5.02
CA HIS A 88 1.65 15.66 5.69
C HIS A 88 1.30 15.20 7.12
N PRO A 89 1.35 16.08 8.13
CA PRO A 89 1.10 15.71 9.54
C PRO A 89 -0.25 15.00 9.77
N ASP A 90 -1.31 15.40 9.08
CA ASP A 90 -2.62 14.76 9.21
C ASP A 90 -2.64 13.36 8.59
N ASP A 91 -1.81 13.12 7.55
CA ASP A 91 -1.79 11.85 6.83
C ASP A 91 -0.97 10.80 7.57
N ILE A 92 0.13 11.19 8.24
CA ILE A 92 1.09 10.26 8.82
C ILE A 92 0.50 9.36 9.90
N HIS A 93 -0.41 9.87 10.72
CA HIS A 93 -1.09 9.08 11.76
C HIS A 93 -1.95 7.98 11.16
N VAL A 94 -2.82 8.38 10.22
CA VAL A 94 -3.75 7.47 9.55
C VAL A 94 -2.99 6.45 8.71
N TRP A 95 -1.96 6.91 8.00
CA TRP A 95 -1.08 6.06 7.21
C TRP A 95 -0.40 4.98 8.07
N SER A 96 0.05 5.36 9.29
CA SER A 96 0.62 4.42 10.26
C SER A 96 -0.36 3.32 10.68
N GLU A 97 -1.62 3.67 10.91
CA GLU A 97 -2.66 2.69 11.26
C GLU A 97 -3.00 1.77 10.09
N MET A 98 -3.08 2.33 8.88
CA MET A 98 -3.30 1.57 7.66
C MET A 98 -2.18 0.57 7.42
N LEU A 99 -0.93 1.00 7.59
CA LEU A 99 0.25 0.16 7.41
C LEU A 99 0.29 -1.01 8.39
N ALA A 100 -0.09 -0.78 9.65
CA ALA A 100 -0.21 -1.87 10.62
C ALA A 100 -1.19 -2.96 10.15
N LYS A 101 -2.34 -2.55 9.59
CA LYS A 101 -3.33 -3.48 9.03
C LYS A 101 -2.84 -4.19 7.76
N VAL A 102 -2.01 -3.53 6.95
CA VAL A 102 -1.35 -4.18 5.82
C VAL A 102 -0.44 -5.29 6.29
N PHE A 103 0.39 -5.03 7.30
CA PHE A 103 1.27 -6.08 7.85
C PHE A 103 0.48 -7.23 8.48
N GLU A 104 -0.58 -6.94 9.24
CA GLU A 104 -1.48 -8.00 9.74
C GLU A 104 -1.98 -8.87 8.59
N TYR A 105 -2.42 -8.27 7.47
CA TYR A 105 -2.86 -9.00 6.29
C TYR A 105 -1.72 -9.82 5.65
N VAL A 106 -0.56 -9.18 5.39
CA VAL A 106 0.60 -9.82 4.73
C VAL A 106 1.04 -11.07 5.48
N TYR A 107 1.00 -11.05 6.81
CA TYR A 107 1.39 -12.20 7.62
C TYR A 107 0.35 -13.33 7.65
N THR A 108 -0.86 -13.11 7.16
CA THR A 108 -1.82 -14.19 6.91
C THR A 108 -1.50 -14.97 5.62
N GLU A 109 -0.73 -14.38 4.71
CA GLU A 109 -0.32 -15.02 3.46
C GLU A 109 0.91 -15.91 3.68
N PRO A 110 0.97 -17.09 3.02
CA PRO A 110 2.16 -17.93 3.05
C PRO A 110 3.41 -17.16 2.59
N PRO A 111 4.59 -17.38 3.19
CA PRO A 111 5.82 -16.69 2.78
C PRO A 111 6.08 -16.72 1.27
N ALA A 112 5.87 -17.87 0.62
CA ALA A 112 6.07 -18.03 -0.83
C ALA A 112 5.17 -17.13 -1.70
N ASP A 113 4.03 -16.67 -1.17
CA ASP A 113 3.09 -15.80 -1.90
C ASP A 113 3.31 -14.32 -1.61
N ARG A 114 4.11 -13.96 -0.61
CA ARG A 114 4.34 -12.55 -0.24
C ARG A 114 5.06 -11.74 -1.31
N LEU A 115 5.92 -12.37 -2.12
CA LEU A 115 6.56 -11.73 -3.29
C LEU A 115 5.59 -11.49 -4.46
N LYS A 116 4.39 -12.09 -4.42
CA LYS A 116 3.33 -11.83 -5.41
C LYS A 116 2.45 -10.65 -5.02
N LEU A 117 2.71 -10.00 -3.88
CA LEU A 117 1.94 -8.87 -3.41
C LEU A 117 2.45 -7.56 -4.00
N SER A 118 1.52 -6.70 -4.35
CA SER A 118 1.75 -5.29 -4.70
C SER A 118 0.99 -4.42 -3.72
N PHE A 119 1.62 -3.35 -3.30
CA PHE A 119 1.11 -2.40 -2.32
C PHE A 119 0.92 -1.06 -3.01
N GLN A 120 -0.23 -0.42 -2.82
CA GLN A 120 -0.47 0.92 -3.30
C GLN A 120 -0.84 1.81 -2.12
N PHE A 121 -0.15 2.94 -2.02
CA PHE A 121 -0.38 3.99 -1.03
C PHE A 121 -0.65 5.30 -1.73
N ASN A 122 -1.43 6.19 -1.12
CA ASN A 122 -1.45 7.60 -1.51
C ASN A 122 -1.37 8.47 -0.25
N TYR A 123 -0.66 9.58 -0.38
CA TYR A 123 -0.41 10.52 0.70
C TYR A 123 0.02 11.88 0.15
N ARG A 124 -0.10 12.92 0.98
CA ARG A 124 0.44 14.24 0.69
C ARG A 124 1.90 14.29 1.16
N PHE A 125 2.76 14.78 0.28
CA PHE A 125 4.21 14.87 0.50
C PHE A 125 4.68 16.31 0.33
N GLN A 126 5.53 16.81 1.23
CA GLN A 126 6.08 18.16 1.16
C GLN A 126 7.19 18.21 0.12
N HIS A 127 6.92 18.85 -1.00
CA HIS A 127 7.87 19.15 -2.05
C HIS A 127 9.00 20.06 -1.54
N GLY A 128 10.16 20.07 -2.23
CA GLY A 128 11.32 20.88 -1.85
C GLY A 128 11.05 22.39 -1.76
N ASN A 129 10.02 22.91 -2.46
CA ASN A 129 9.57 24.30 -2.36
C ASN A 129 8.64 24.59 -1.17
N GLY A 130 8.36 23.60 -0.32
CA GLY A 130 7.52 23.69 0.86
C GLY A 130 6.02 23.43 0.65
N GLN A 131 5.54 23.34 -0.60
CA GLN A 131 4.14 23.01 -0.90
C GLN A 131 3.90 21.52 -0.75
N TYR A 132 2.65 21.13 -0.46
CA TYR A 132 2.26 19.73 -0.47
C TYR A 132 1.78 19.30 -1.84
N ILE A 133 2.20 18.12 -2.27
CA ILE A 133 1.81 17.44 -3.50
C ILE A 133 1.19 16.08 -3.17
N ASN A 134 0.27 15.61 -3.99
CA ASN A 134 -0.30 14.27 -3.85
C ASN A 134 0.61 13.25 -4.53
N LEU A 135 0.96 12.19 -3.82
CA LEU A 135 1.69 11.04 -4.36
C LEU A 135 0.83 9.79 -4.35
N VAL A 136 0.97 9.00 -5.41
CA VAL A 136 0.51 7.61 -5.47
C VAL A 136 1.75 6.74 -5.62
N ASP A 137 1.97 5.89 -4.64
CA ASP A 137 3.13 5.02 -4.52
C ASP A 137 2.70 3.57 -4.69
N ASN A 138 3.31 2.86 -5.65
CA ASN A 138 3.08 1.45 -5.91
C ASN A 138 4.35 0.69 -5.62
N GLU A 139 4.30 -0.20 -4.63
CA GLU A 139 5.46 -0.97 -4.20
C GLU A 139 5.27 -2.47 -4.46
N VAL A 140 6.37 -3.16 -4.73
CA VAL A 140 6.45 -4.61 -4.76
C VAL A 140 7.62 -5.06 -3.90
N ALA A 141 7.44 -6.17 -3.17
CA ALA A 141 8.53 -6.77 -2.43
C ALA A 141 9.48 -7.49 -3.40
N LEU A 142 10.78 -7.26 -3.24
CA LEU A 142 11.84 -7.90 -4.02
C LEU A 142 12.46 -9.09 -3.29
N GLU A 143 12.60 -9.00 -1.98
CA GLU A 143 13.24 -10.04 -1.15
C GLU A 143 12.51 -10.20 0.19
N LEU A 144 12.63 -11.42 0.73
CA LEU A 144 12.15 -11.79 2.07
C LEU A 144 13.35 -12.13 2.94
N ASP A 145 13.25 -11.88 4.24
CA ASP A 145 14.21 -12.34 5.23
C ASP A 145 14.04 -13.85 5.55
N ASP A 146 14.88 -14.37 6.42
CA ASP A 146 14.86 -15.80 6.82
C ASP A 146 13.55 -16.21 7.53
N GLU A 147 12.78 -15.24 8.05
CA GLU A 147 11.46 -15.46 8.64
C GLU A 147 10.34 -15.29 7.58
N GLY A 148 10.70 -15.03 6.33
CA GLY A 148 9.76 -14.80 5.23
C GLY A 148 9.09 -13.44 5.27
N LYS A 149 9.68 -12.44 5.92
CA LYS A 149 9.16 -11.07 5.98
C LYS A 149 9.76 -10.25 4.84
N PRO A 150 8.94 -9.50 4.07
CA PRO A 150 9.47 -8.60 3.05
C PRO A 150 10.32 -7.49 3.68
N PHE A 151 11.54 -7.30 3.17
CA PHE A 151 12.43 -6.25 3.66
C PHE A 151 13.02 -5.36 2.57
N MET A 152 13.05 -5.83 1.33
CA MET A 152 13.50 -5.07 0.17
C MET A 152 12.31 -4.78 -0.73
N PHE A 153 12.13 -3.52 -1.10
CA PHE A 153 11.01 -3.09 -1.93
C PHE A 153 11.50 -2.23 -3.10
N MET A 154 10.79 -2.33 -4.21
CA MET A 154 10.86 -1.38 -5.31
C MET A 154 9.54 -0.63 -5.37
N GLY A 155 9.61 0.70 -5.37
CA GLY A 155 8.46 1.57 -5.49
C GLY A 155 8.48 2.37 -6.80
N GLN A 156 7.29 2.57 -7.36
CA GLN A 156 7.02 3.49 -8.45
C GLN A 156 6.06 4.56 -7.95
N VAL A 157 6.53 5.79 -7.88
CA VAL A 157 5.77 6.92 -7.35
C VAL A 157 5.34 7.84 -8.49
N THR A 158 4.07 8.19 -8.51
CA THR A 158 3.50 9.16 -9.44
C THR A 158 3.01 10.38 -8.68
N VAL A 159 3.44 11.57 -9.12
CA VAL A 159 2.88 12.84 -8.64
C VAL A 159 1.53 13.05 -9.32
N VAL A 160 0.49 13.16 -8.53
CA VAL A 160 -0.87 13.40 -9.01
C VAL A 160 -1.21 14.86 -8.81
N GLY A 161 -1.58 15.54 -9.90
CA GLY A 161 -1.96 16.95 -9.88
C GLY A 161 -3.34 17.15 -9.23
N GLY A 162 -3.58 18.39 -8.79
CA GLY A 162 -4.83 18.85 -8.19
C GLY A 162 -4.59 19.46 -6.81
N ASP A 163 -5.38 20.49 -6.49
CA ASP A 163 -5.29 21.23 -5.21
C ASP A 163 -6.04 20.50 -4.08
N GLU A 164 -6.91 19.53 -4.45
CA GLU A 164 -7.72 18.78 -3.50
C GLU A 164 -6.95 17.56 -2.97
N PRO A 165 -7.01 17.30 -1.65
CA PRO A 165 -6.43 16.09 -1.08
C PRO A 165 -7.11 14.84 -1.64
N ILE A 166 -6.32 13.84 -2.03
CA ILE A 166 -6.84 12.53 -2.40
C ILE A 166 -7.14 11.76 -1.09
N PRO A 167 -8.34 11.16 -0.95
CA PRO A 167 -8.63 10.33 0.23
C PRO A 167 -7.56 9.28 0.49
N LEU A 168 -7.07 9.22 1.72
CA LEU A 168 -6.02 8.27 2.09
C LEU A 168 -6.48 6.84 1.86
N ARG A 169 -5.67 6.07 1.19
CA ARG A 169 -5.92 4.66 0.88
C ARG A 169 -4.63 3.87 0.90
N VAL A 170 -4.73 2.66 1.40
CA VAL A 170 -3.78 1.60 1.11
C VAL A 170 -4.51 0.41 0.49
N SER A 171 -3.92 -0.18 -0.52
CA SER A 171 -4.47 -1.37 -1.18
C SER A 171 -3.36 -2.42 -1.31
N VAL A 172 -3.72 -3.69 -1.11
CA VAL A 172 -2.84 -4.82 -1.42
C VAL A 172 -3.51 -5.62 -2.52
N SER A 173 -2.78 -5.85 -3.59
CA SER A 173 -3.20 -6.72 -4.68
C SER A 173 -2.26 -7.93 -4.75
N ARG A 174 -2.77 -9.07 -5.19
CA ARG A 174 -1.99 -10.28 -5.39
C ARG A 174 -2.01 -10.70 -6.84
N MET A 175 -0.84 -10.99 -7.39
CA MET A 175 -0.71 -11.53 -8.73
C MET A 175 -1.28 -12.95 -8.77
N ASN A 176 -2.22 -13.18 -9.69
CA ASN A 176 -2.81 -14.49 -9.96
C ASN A 176 -1.97 -15.27 -10.99
N ASP A 177 -2.40 -16.49 -11.31
CA ASP A 177 -1.68 -17.38 -12.25
C ASP A 177 -1.67 -16.86 -13.69
N LEU A 178 -2.50 -15.85 -14.02
CA LEU A 178 -2.51 -15.17 -15.32
C LEU A 178 -1.60 -13.92 -15.36
N GLY A 179 -0.87 -13.62 -14.27
CA GLY A 179 -0.06 -12.42 -14.15
C GLY A 179 -0.86 -11.13 -13.90
N ILE A 180 -2.14 -11.24 -13.52
CA ILE A 180 -3.02 -10.11 -13.25
C ILE A 180 -3.09 -9.89 -11.74
N TYR A 181 -3.07 -8.62 -11.32
CA TYR A 181 -3.20 -8.24 -9.91
C TYR A 181 -4.67 -8.11 -9.50
N ASP A 182 -5.10 -8.97 -8.59
CA ASP A 182 -6.42 -8.92 -7.96
C ASP A 182 -6.33 -8.21 -6.61
N LEU A 183 -7.24 -7.24 -6.37
CA LEU A 183 -7.35 -6.58 -5.07
C LEU A 183 -7.75 -7.59 -4.00
N VAL A 184 -6.91 -7.73 -2.96
CA VAL A 184 -7.13 -8.70 -1.87
C VAL A 184 -7.32 -8.04 -0.50
N PHE A 185 -6.86 -6.80 -0.35
CA PHE A 185 -7.07 -6.02 0.86
C PHE A 185 -7.12 -4.53 0.51
N THR A 186 -7.96 -3.77 1.19
CA THR A 186 -7.93 -2.30 1.14
C THR A 186 -8.29 -1.73 2.50
N SER A 187 -7.61 -0.65 2.84
CA SER A 187 -7.93 0.21 3.97
C SER A 187 -7.97 1.65 3.47
N LEU A 188 -8.98 2.38 3.85
CA LEU A 188 -9.19 3.75 3.37
C LEU A 188 -9.84 4.61 4.45
N VAL A 189 -9.62 5.92 4.37
CA VAL A 189 -10.34 6.91 5.16
C VAL A 189 -11.39 7.55 4.27
N ASP A 190 -12.62 7.51 4.75
CA ASP A 190 -13.73 8.12 4.04
C ASP A 190 -13.88 9.62 4.38
N SER A 191 -14.88 10.26 3.76
CA SER A 191 -15.19 11.69 4.00
C SER A 191 -15.59 12.02 5.44
N SER A 192 -15.94 11.03 6.26
CA SER A 192 -16.21 11.17 7.71
C SER A 192 -14.97 10.98 8.57
N ASN A 193 -13.79 10.85 7.96
CA ASN A 193 -12.51 10.54 8.61
C ASN A 193 -12.49 9.18 9.33
N GLN A 194 -13.33 8.24 8.86
CA GLN A 194 -13.38 6.88 9.39
C GLN A 194 -12.50 5.92 8.59
N LEU A 195 -11.71 5.15 9.33
CA LEU A 195 -10.85 4.12 8.76
C LEU A 195 -11.66 2.84 8.49
N THR A 196 -11.82 2.51 7.22
CA THR A 196 -12.49 1.29 6.76
C THR A 196 -11.49 0.31 6.15
N SER A 197 -11.54 -0.95 6.55
CA SER A 197 -10.68 -2.00 6.00
C SER A 197 -11.51 -3.21 5.57
N LEU A 198 -11.31 -3.65 4.32
CA LEU A 198 -11.94 -4.83 3.75
C LEU A 198 -10.88 -5.85 3.34
N GLY A 199 -11.03 -7.08 3.81
CA GLY A 199 -10.19 -8.19 3.39
C GLY A 199 -10.72 -8.89 2.14
N LYS A 200 -9.90 -9.78 1.57
CA LYS A 200 -10.17 -10.50 0.31
C LYS A 200 -11.59 -11.06 0.22
N ARG A 201 -12.04 -11.82 1.23
CA ARG A 201 -13.37 -12.44 1.23
C ARG A 201 -14.52 -11.44 1.26
N GLU A 202 -14.32 -10.31 1.94
CA GLU A 202 -15.32 -9.24 1.96
C GLU A 202 -15.38 -8.53 0.60
N ILE A 203 -14.25 -8.31 -0.06
CA ILE A 203 -14.18 -7.73 -1.41
C ILE A 203 -14.85 -8.67 -2.43
N GLU A 204 -14.58 -9.97 -2.38
CA GLU A 204 -15.22 -10.98 -3.25
C GLU A 204 -16.76 -10.99 -3.07
N VAL A 205 -17.23 -11.04 -1.82
CA VAL A 205 -18.67 -10.99 -1.51
C VAL A 205 -19.28 -9.66 -1.97
N LEU A 206 -18.59 -8.53 -1.77
CA LEU A 206 -19.08 -7.21 -2.16
C LEU A 206 -19.24 -7.07 -3.68
N LYS A 207 -18.32 -7.61 -4.48
CA LYS A 207 -18.41 -7.67 -5.95
C LYS A 207 -19.67 -8.43 -6.38
N LEU A 208 -19.88 -9.63 -5.85
CA LEU A 208 -21.06 -10.45 -6.16
C LEU A 208 -22.38 -9.81 -5.67
N MET A 209 -22.34 -9.11 -4.52
CA MET A 209 -23.49 -8.30 -4.07
C MET A 209 -23.82 -7.17 -5.04
N ALA A 210 -22.81 -6.51 -5.59
CA ALA A 210 -23.00 -5.42 -6.56
C ALA A 210 -23.53 -5.92 -7.91
N GLU A 211 -23.25 -7.16 -8.27
CA GLU A 211 -23.83 -7.89 -9.42
C GLU A 211 -25.26 -8.37 -9.17
N GLY A 212 -25.79 -8.20 -7.96
CA GLY A 212 -27.17 -8.55 -7.62
C GLY A 212 -27.37 -9.97 -7.10
N HIS A 213 -26.30 -10.73 -6.84
CA HIS A 213 -26.40 -12.09 -6.32
C HIS A 213 -26.94 -12.13 -4.88
N ASN A 214 -27.84 -13.09 -4.61
CA ASN A 214 -28.31 -13.37 -3.26
C ASN A 214 -27.32 -14.27 -2.49
N SER A 215 -27.51 -14.43 -1.17
CA SER A 215 -26.58 -15.18 -0.32
C SER A 215 -26.41 -16.64 -0.72
N LYS A 216 -27.44 -17.29 -1.28
CA LYS A 216 -27.33 -18.68 -1.75
C LYS A 216 -26.49 -18.78 -3.02
N ASP A 217 -26.63 -17.81 -3.93
CA ASP A 217 -25.85 -17.77 -5.17
C ASP A 217 -24.38 -17.46 -4.88
N ILE A 218 -24.09 -16.48 -4.01
CA ILE A 218 -22.75 -16.16 -3.55
C ILE A 218 -22.11 -17.39 -2.89
N ALA A 219 -22.84 -18.08 -2.02
CA ALA A 219 -22.36 -19.28 -1.34
C ALA A 219 -21.92 -20.37 -2.32
N ARG A 220 -22.70 -20.57 -3.40
CA ARG A 220 -22.35 -21.53 -4.47
C ARG A 220 -21.10 -21.09 -5.23
N HIS A 221 -20.99 -19.81 -5.60
CA HIS A 221 -19.82 -19.27 -6.29
C HIS A 221 -18.52 -19.39 -5.48
N MET A 222 -18.62 -19.14 -4.17
CA MET A 222 -17.45 -19.11 -3.29
C MET A 222 -17.16 -20.43 -2.58
N PHE A 223 -17.97 -21.48 -2.81
CA PHE A 223 -17.87 -22.79 -2.14
C PHE A 223 -17.86 -22.70 -0.61
N ILE A 224 -18.75 -21.86 -0.05
CA ILE A 224 -18.94 -21.67 1.39
C ILE A 224 -20.42 -21.78 1.77
N SER A 225 -20.73 -21.79 3.08
CA SER A 225 -22.12 -21.84 3.51
C SER A 225 -22.86 -20.50 3.31
N PRO A 226 -24.19 -20.50 3.06
CA PRO A 226 -24.97 -19.27 3.03
C PRO A 226 -24.87 -18.46 4.32
N GLN A 227 -24.78 -19.12 5.49
CA GLN A 227 -24.60 -18.47 6.79
C GLN A 227 -23.25 -17.70 6.86
N THR A 228 -22.19 -18.26 6.26
CA THR A 228 -20.89 -17.60 6.16
C THR A 228 -20.99 -16.34 5.29
N VAL A 229 -21.71 -16.42 4.15
CA VAL A 229 -21.96 -15.26 3.30
C VAL A 229 -22.76 -14.20 4.05
N ASP A 230 -23.82 -14.57 4.77
CA ASP A 230 -24.62 -13.62 5.56
C ASP A 230 -23.77 -12.89 6.62
N ARG A 231 -22.83 -13.60 7.23
CA ARG A 231 -21.87 -13.00 8.16
C ARG A 231 -20.95 -11.97 7.44
N HIS A 232 -20.42 -12.31 6.27
CA HIS A 232 -19.62 -11.36 5.46
C HIS A 232 -20.45 -10.15 5.05
N ARG A 233 -21.69 -10.36 4.55
CA ARG A 233 -22.60 -9.26 4.18
C ARG A 233 -22.84 -8.32 5.37
N LYS A 234 -23.16 -8.87 6.56
CA LYS A 234 -23.34 -8.07 7.77
C LYS A 234 -22.10 -7.25 8.13
N ASN A 235 -20.91 -7.86 8.03
CA ASN A 235 -19.65 -7.17 8.30
C ASN A 235 -19.39 -6.06 7.29
N ILE A 236 -19.62 -6.31 5.99
CA ILE A 236 -19.48 -5.32 4.91
C ILE A 236 -20.38 -4.12 5.17
N LEU A 237 -21.68 -4.37 5.42
CA LEU A 237 -22.64 -3.29 5.68
C LEU A 237 -22.23 -2.46 6.90
N LYS A 238 -21.75 -3.11 7.96
CA LYS A 238 -21.23 -2.42 9.15
C LYS A 238 -19.99 -1.59 8.84
N LYS A 239 -19.01 -2.16 8.12
CA LYS A 239 -17.75 -1.48 7.79
C LYS A 239 -17.92 -0.32 6.83
N LEU A 240 -18.86 -0.42 5.88
CA LEU A 240 -19.20 0.65 4.94
C LEU A 240 -20.26 1.62 5.49
N GLU A 241 -20.78 1.38 6.70
CA GLU A 241 -21.81 2.17 7.37
C GLU A 241 -23.08 2.38 6.54
N VAL A 242 -23.51 1.32 5.86
CA VAL A 242 -24.68 1.33 4.99
C VAL A 242 -25.74 0.29 5.45
N LYS A 243 -27.00 0.51 5.05
CA LYS A 243 -28.12 -0.29 5.55
C LYS A 243 -28.47 -1.50 4.68
N ASN A 244 -28.05 -1.52 3.40
CA ASN A 244 -28.44 -2.55 2.45
C ASN A 244 -27.40 -2.77 1.35
N ALA A 245 -27.59 -3.83 0.54
CA ALA A 245 -26.68 -4.22 -0.52
C ALA A 245 -26.53 -3.17 -1.62
N VAL A 246 -27.61 -2.48 -1.98
CA VAL A 246 -27.58 -1.43 -3.02
C VAL A 246 -26.72 -0.27 -2.56
N SER A 247 -26.93 0.22 -1.33
CA SER A 247 -26.09 1.26 -0.73
C SER A 247 -24.63 0.82 -0.58
N ALA A 248 -24.38 -0.46 -0.26
CA ALA A 248 -23.02 -1.00 -0.22
C ALA A 248 -22.34 -0.99 -1.59
N ALA A 249 -23.06 -1.37 -2.64
CA ALA A 249 -22.53 -1.34 -4.00
C ALA A 249 -22.23 0.09 -4.48
N LEU A 250 -23.13 1.04 -4.21
CA LEU A 250 -22.89 2.46 -4.53
C LEU A 250 -21.68 3.00 -3.78
N ARG A 251 -21.62 2.77 -2.46
CA ARG A 251 -20.50 3.21 -1.63
C ARG A 251 -19.18 2.60 -2.07
N ALA A 252 -19.18 1.31 -2.44
CA ALA A 252 -18.00 0.62 -2.94
C ALA A 252 -17.50 1.20 -4.27
N LYS A 253 -18.40 1.64 -5.16
CA LYS A 253 -18.04 2.34 -6.40
C LYS A 253 -17.48 3.74 -6.12
N GLU A 254 -18.13 4.52 -5.25
CA GLU A 254 -17.60 5.83 -4.81
C GLU A 254 -16.19 5.70 -4.26
N LEU A 255 -15.96 4.68 -3.45
CA LEU A 255 -14.67 4.39 -2.84
C LEU A 255 -13.71 3.64 -3.79
N ARG A 256 -14.10 3.36 -5.03
CA ARG A 256 -13.30 2.64 -6.05
C ARG A 256 -12.74 1.29 -5.53
N ILE A 257 -13.53 0.55 -4.77
CA ILE A 257 -13.21 -0.81 -4.30
C ILE A 257 -13.62 -1.85 -5.35
N ILE A 258 -14.65 -1.53 -6.09
CA ILE A 258 -15.20 -2.37 -7.18
C ILE A 258 -15.50 -1.54 -8.41
#